data_e9cd50554825ac6b4b0653f1158975c4
#
_entry.id   e9cd50554825ac6b4b0653f1158975c4
#
_cell.length_a   1.000
_cell.length_b   1.000
_cell.length_c   1.000
_cell.angle_alpha   90.00
_cell.angle_beta   90.00
_cell.angle_gamma   90.00
#
_symmetry.space_group_name_H-M   'P 1'
#
loop_
_entity.id
_entity.type
_entity.pdbx_description
1 polymer ?
#
loop_
_entity_poly.entity_id
_entity_poly.type
_entity_poly.pdbx_seq_one_letter_code
_entity_poly.pdbx_strand_id
1 'polypeptide(L)' 'MAERFKRGDRVEWNFRGRAVRGRVRRRLTARTEVAGQVVAASKDDPRYVVRSDKSGRETTRRPEALRRASQGRG' A
#
# COMPACT_ATOMS: atom_id res chain seq x y z
N MET A 1 -7.50 -7.26 -13.55
CA MET A 1 -6.08 -7.03 -13.46
C MET A 1 -5.75 -6.13 -12.32
N ALA A 2 -4.77 -6.51 -11.54
CA ALA A 2 -4.40 -5.67 -10.41
C ALA A 2 -3.70 -4.42 -10.93
N GLU A 3 -4.01 -3.31 -10.31
CA GLU A 3 -3.39 -2.06 -10.69
C GLU A 3 -1.96 -2.00 -10.17
N ARG A 4 -1.09 -1.42 -10.94
CA ARG A 4 0.29 -1.29 -10.55
C ARG A 4 0.54 0.12 -10.03
N PHE A 5 1.12 0.21 -8.87
CA PHE A 5 1.41 1.49 -8.23
C PHE A 5 2.90 1.73 -8.19
N LYS A 6 3.28 2.99 -8.10
CA LYS A 6 4.66 3.39 -7.99
C LYS A 6 4.90 4.06 -6.65
N ARG A 7 6.16 4.11 -6.28
CA ARG A 7 6.57 4.86 -5.11
C ARG A 7 6.07 6.29 -5.19
N GLY A 8 5.43 6.75 -4.15
CA GLY A 8 4.89 8.10 -4.08
C GLY A 8 3.46 8.23 -4.56
N ASP A 9 2.90 7.19 -5.17
CA ASP A 9 1.51 7.24 -5.61
C ASP A 9 0.59 7.37 -4.42
N ARG A 10 -0.45 8.16 -4.58
CA ARG A 10 -1.47 8.27 -3.54
C ARG A 10 -2.45 7.14 -3.69
N VAL A 11 -2.72 6.48 -2.56
CA VAL A 11 -3.59 5.32 -2.54
C VAL A 11 -4.54 5.40 -1.36
N GLU A 12 -5.57 4.58 -1.43
CA GLU A 12 -6.56 4.49 -0.39
C GLU A 12 -6.85 3.02 -0.16
N TRP A 13 -7.06 2.65 1.09
CA TRP A 13 -7.43 1.28 1.44
C TRP A 13 -8.36 1.30 2.63
N ASN A 14 -9.04 0.18 2.86
CA ASN A 14 -9.92 0.05 4.00
C ASN A 14 -9.19 -0.55 5.18
N PHE A 15 -9.45 0.01 6.32
CA PHE A 15 -8.92 -0.51 7.58
C PHE A 15 -10.03 -0.39 8.61
N ARG A 16 -10.54 -1.54 9.02
CA ARG A 16 -11.60 -1.62 10.04
C ARG A 16 -12.81 -0.77 9.67
N GLY A 17 -13.23 -0.86 8.42
CA GLY A 17 -14.38 -0.13 7.96
C GLY A 17 -14.17 1.32 7.66
N ARG A 18 -12.94 1.77 7.71
CA ARG A 18 -12.61 3.16 7.40
C ARG A 18 -11.72 3.23 6.20
N ALA A 19 -11.91 4.27 5.42
CA ALA A 19 -11.02 4.55 4.31
C ALA A 19 -9.80 5.29 4.83
N VAL A 20 -8.64 4.72 4.56
CA VAL A 20 -7.36 5.31 4.98
C VAL A 20 -6.62 5.72 3.73
N ARG A 21 -6.08 6.92 3.73
CA ARG A 21 -5.30 7.43 2.62
C ARG A 21 -3.83 7.50 2.99
N GLY A 22 -3.00 7.26 2.00
CA GLY A 22 -1.58 7.32 2.21
C GLY A 22 -0.85 7.27 0.90
N ARG A 23 0.42 6.95 0.98
CA ARG A 23 1.28 6.88 -0.18
C ARG A 23 2.02 5.57 -0.21
N VAL A 24 2.29 5.11 -1.43
CA VAL A 24 3.11 3.94 -1.63
C VAL A 24 4.55 4.29 -1.33
N ARG A 25 5.17 3.50 -0.48
CA ARG A 25 6.57 3.68 -0.14
C ARG A 25 7.46 2.83 -1.03
N ARG A 26 7.04 1.59 -1.27
CA ARG A 26 7.77 0.71 -2.16
C ARG A 26 6.95 -0.51 -2.48
N ARG A 27 7.38 -1.22 -3.48
CA ARG A 27 6.76 -2.46 -3.92
C ARG A 27 7.66 -3.61 -3.52
N LEU A 28 7.04 -4.63 -2.94
CA LEU A 28 7.77 -5.82 -2.51
C LEU A 28 7.44 -6.97 -3.43
N THR A 29 8.46 -7.60 -3.97
CA THR A 29 8.31 -8.79 -4.80
C THR A 29 9.09 -9.96 -4.24
N ALA A 30 9.59 -9.83 -3.03
CA ALA A 30 10.33 -10.87 -2.35
C ALA A 30 10.04 -10.76 -0.86
N ARG A 31 10.32 -11.82 -0.15
CA ARG A 31 10.13 -11.84 1.28
C ARG A 31 10.93 -10.71 1.93
N THR A 32 10.27 -9.92 2.74
CA THR A 32 10.87 -8.71 3.29
C THR A 32 10.31 -8.46 4.68
N GLU A 33 11.13 -7.91 5.55
CA GLU A 33 10.66 -7.51 6.87
C GLU A 33 10.22 -6.05 6.81
N VAL A 34 9.02 -5.79 7.31
CA VAL A 34 8.46 -4.44 7.35
C VAL A 34 7.88 -4.22 8.73
N ALA A 35 8.33 -3.18 9.39
CA ALA A 35 7.83 -2.79 10.72
C ALA A 35 7.81 -3.96 11.69
N GLY A 36 8.86 -4.75 11.68
CA GLY A 36 8.99 -5.87 12.60
C GLY A 36 8.26 -7.13 12.20
N GLN A 37 7.64 -7.14 11.03
CA GLN A 37 6.90 -8.31 10.56
C GLN A 37 7.44 -8.78 9.24
N VAL A 38 7.45 -10.10 9.05
CA VAL A 38 7.89 -10.69 7.79
C VAL A 38 6.70 -10.72 6.84
N VAL A 39 6.91 -10.16 5.67
CA VAL A 39 5.92 -10.12 4.63
C VAL A 39 6.34 -11.07 3.52
N ALA A 40 5.50 -12.05 3.24
CA ALA A 40 5.80 -13.03 2.21
C ALA A 40 5.26 -12.50 0.88
N ALA A 41 6.12 -11.84 0.15
CA ALA A 41 5.77 -11.31 -1.18
C ALA A 41 6.56 -12.07 -2.23
N SER A 42 6.06 -12.05 -3.45
CA SER A 42 6.74 -12.67 -4.58
C SER A 42 6.38 -11.89 -5.83
N LYS A 43 7.01 -12.25 -6.95
CA LYS A 43 6.68 -11.60 -8.21
C LYS A 43 5.23 -11.85 -8.61
N ASP A 44 4.72 -13.03 -8.28
CA ASP A 44 3.34 -13.38 -8.60
C ASP A 44 2.36 -12.85 -7.59
N ASP A 45 2.84 -12.49 -6.41
CA ASP A 45 1.98 -12.02 -5.34
C ASP A 45 2.66 -10.83 -4.65
N PRO A 46 2.77 -9.71 -5.35
CA PRO A 46 3.47 -8.55 -4.81
C PRO A 46 2.68 -7.89 -3.68
N ARG A 47 3.39 -7.20 -2.85
CA ARG A 47 2.82 -6.40 -1.78
C ARG A 47 3.34 -4.98 -1.91
N TYR A 48 2.56 -4.03 -1.42
CA TYR A 48 3.00 -2.65 -1.39
C TYR A 48 3.12 -2.21 0.05
N VAL A 49 4.22 -1.53 0.34
CA VAL A 49 4.35 -0.85 1.62
C VAL A 49 3.72 0.52 1.45
N VAL A 50 2.74 0.81 2.28
CA VAL A 50 2.03 2.07 2.22
C VAL A 50 2.15 2.76 3.57
N ARG A 51 2.14 4.06 3.55
CA ARG A 51 2.24 4.86 4.76
C ARG A 51 1.01 5.71 4.89
N SER A 52 0.35 5.63 6.03
CA SER A 52 -0.84 6.43 6.29
C SER A 52 -0.46 7.90 6.45
N ASP A 53 -1.17 8.77 5.75
CA ASP A 53 -0.92 10.20 5.87
C ASP A 53 -1.23 10.70 7.26
N LYS A 54 -2.24 10.12 7.88
CA LYS A 54 -2.71 10.63 9.15
C LYS A 54 -1.84 10.16 10.31
N SER A 55 -1.50 8.89 10.34
CA SER A 55 -0.77 8.33 11.47
C SER A 55 0.72 8.20 11.20
N GLY A 56 1.13 8.21 9.96
CA GLY A 56 2.51 7.98 9.60
C GLY A 56 2.95 6.54 9.72
N ARG A 57 2.04 5.65 10.03
CA ARG A 57 2.37 4.24 10.16
C ARG A 57 2.46 3.57 8.82
N GLU A 58 3.37 2.64 8.72
CA GLU A 58 3.53 1.84 7.51
C GLU A 58 2.87 0.49 7.69
N THR A 59 2.29 0.01 6.62
CA THR A 59 1.71 -1.32 6.59
C THR A 59 1.86 -1.84 5.17
N THR A 60 1.52 -3.10 4.97
CA THR A 60 1.55 -3.68 3.64
C THR A 60 0.16 -4.04 3.20
N ARG A 61 -0.08 -3.91 1.90
CA ARG A 61 -1.36 -4.24 1.32
C ARG A 61 -1.15 -4.89 -0.03
N ARG A 62 -2.06 -5.75 -0.41
CA ARG A 62 -2.06 -6.35 -1.73
C ARG A 62 -2.51 -5.31 -2.75
N PRO A 63 -2.09 -5.45 -4.00
CA PRO A 63 -2.49 -4.47 -5.01
C PRO A 63 -4.00 -4.32 -5.13
N GLU A 64 -4.73 -5.42 -5.02
CA GLU A 64 -6.18 -5.37 -5.17
C GLU A 64 -6.87 -4.71 -3.99
N ALA A 65 -6.18 -4.54 -2.87
CA ALA A 65 -6.74 -3.86 -1.71
C ALA A 65 -6.52 -2.35 -1.78
N LEU A 66 -5.76 -1.89 -2.75
CA LEU A 66 -5.45 -0.48 -2.90
C LEU A 66 -6.23 0.12 -4.05
N ARG A 67 -6.61 1.38 -3.90
CA ARG A 67 -7.20 2.17 -4.97
C ARG A 67 -6.42 3.45 -5.10
N ARG A 68 -6.41 4.01 -6.30
CA ARG A 68 -5.82 5.32 -6.45
C ARG A 68 -6.68 6.33 -5.72
N ALA A 69 -6.04 7.09 -4.86
CA ALA A 69 -6.75 8.14 -4.15
C ALA A 69 -6.90 9.33 -5.08
N SER A 70 -8.09 9.86 -5.13
CA SER A 70 -8.34 11.04 -5.92
C SER A 70 -7.58 12.21 -5.29
N GLN A 71 -7.01 13.02 -6.12
CA GLN A 71 -6.37 14.21 -5.62
C GLN A 71 -7.37 15.25 -5.25
N GLY A 72 -8.49 15.06 -5.55
CA GLY A 72 -9.50 16.01 -5.20
C GLY A 72 -9.31 17.29 -5.79
N ARG A 73 -8.87 17.56 -6.66
CA ARG A 73 -8.80 18.67 -7.08
C ARG A 73 -9.59 18.87 -7.62
N GLY A 74 -9.80 18.97 -7.44
CA GLY A 74 -10.86 19.16 -7.93
C GLY A 74 -11.12 19.21 -8.30
#